data_e2160482ac3a35d08e731dd4046935e5
#
_entry.id   e2160482ac3a35d08e731dd4046935e5
#
_cell.length_a   1.000
_cell.length_b   1.000
_cell.length_c   1.000
_cell.angle_alpha   90.00
_cell.angle_beta   90.00
_cell.angle_gamma   90.00
#
_symmetry.space_group_name_H-M   'P 1'
#
loop_
_entity.id
_entity.type
_entity.pdbx_description
1 polymer ?
#
loop_
_entity_poly.entity_id
_entity_poly.type
_entity_poly.pdbx_seq_one_letter_code
_entity_poly.pdbx_strand_id
1 'polypeptide(L)'
;MKKIYALLLVGCFIISGFNALAFSEDSHENCITMNESIIVSEPTIHDNGDFVSITLQQATSSLNTVGQPTLPVITKKYTLPFSSEIKEISLAFSKENVIPLPKEIIPFSQPDLVSDQKQSKPDFIQDAHVYTSDDIYPNEQYEYQLVSGLEQDEHVYYLIVHCYPISYIPKDATLYCYEQIDISITYQAPKQPMLFPDMYDLAIIAPEEYTESIQPLIAHKESHDIATFYKTTEDIYAEYPGRDEAEQIKYFIKDAIETQGITYVLLIGSVYKLPIRTSAITLWGRWQEETLTDLYYADIYDETHEFSSWDTDKDNIFGETEEDQLDLFPDVHIGRLACDTIEEVDIVVDKIIHYEDETYGSEWFNDMIFIGGNTFTWNPGNEGEELNEMIMDIMSDFNPSYVIWTSKGNFNRKTISESITNGAGFLDYSGHGFEHGMGTYTPYGNILKSYITPYINDLENGYKLPIIFFDACLTSKLDFVLQDLLDYRPFILFNILSKIVQYDTQIPLPCYAWYYISHEGGGAIATIGATRTAFGGVESGAGKMSIEFFNNYEGSQTLGQMMTKAQNTYITDVPEDQFTVEEFILLGDPSLKIGGYP
;
A
#
# COMPACT_ATOMS: atom_id res chain seq x y z
N MET A 1 11.92 -17.33 34.30
CA MET A 1 12.21 -18.69 33.84
C MET A 1 11.51 -18.95 32.50
N LYS A 2 11.82 -18.14 31.48
CA LYS A 2 11.32 -18.30 30.10
C LYS A 2 12.45 -18.03 29.10
N LYS A 3 13.52 -18.79 29.16
CA LYS A 3 14.64 -18.70 28.22
C LYS A 3 15.22 -20.07 27.98
N ILE A 4 14.53 -20.98 27.33
CA ILE A 4 15.07 -22.20 26.71
C ILE A 4 13.96 -22.81 25.82
N TYR A 5 13.54 -22.17 24.77
CA TYR A 5 12.73 -22.80 23.68
C TYR A 5 12.95 -22.14 22.30
N ALA A 6 14.00 -21.38 22.13
CA ALA A 6 14.29 -20.71 20.84
C ALA A 6 15.24 -21.51 19.92
N LEU A 7 15.40 -22.81 20.10
CA LEU A 7 16.39 -23.60 19.32
C LEU A 7 15.84 -24.88 18.67
N LEU A 8 14.53 -25.01 18.45
CA LEU A 8 13.96 -26.22 17.82
C LEU A 8 12.62 -25.95 17.09
N LEU A 9 12.48 -24.85 16.36
CA LEU A 9 11.33 -24.60 15.48
C LEU A 9 11.74 -24.22 14.06
N VAL A 10 12.76 -24.88 13.52
CA VAL A 10 12.92 -25.06 12.08
C VAL A 10 12.27 -26.40 11.74
N GLY A 11 10.98 -26.42 11.57
CA GLY A 11 10.35 -27.66 11.17
C GLY A 11 8.92 -27.85 11.65
N CYS A 12 7.99 -27.04 11.20
CA CYS A 12 6.59 -27.44 10.98
C CYS A 12 5.89 -26.33 10.21
N PHE A 13 6.07 -26.29 8.91
CA PHE A 13 5.18 -25.50 8.05
C PHE A 13 4.15 -26.42 7.41
N ILE A 14 2.95 -25.96 7.50
CA ILE A 14 1.68 -26.60 7.18
C ILE A 14 1.63 -26.94 5.68
N ILE A 15 1.33 -28.20 5.43
CA ILE A 15 1.15 -28.80 4.11
C ILE A 15 -0.22 -28.37 3.55
N SER A 16 -0.21 -27.48 2.58
CA SER A 16 -1.18 -27.51 1.50
C SER A 16 -0.46 -27.17 0.20
N GLY A 17 -0.05 -28.21 -0.52
CA GLY A 17 0.38 -28.09 -1.91
C GLY A 17 1.88 -27.99 -2.19
N PHE A 18 2.79 -28.41 -1.32
CA PHE A 18 4.22 -28.39 -1.58
C PHE A 18 4.74 -29.70 -2.19
N ASN A 19 5.29 -29.59 -3.40
CA ASN A 19 6.28 -30.56 -3.86
C ASN A 19 7.54 -30.40 -2.99
N ALA A 20 8.08 -31.49 -2.50
CA ALA A 20 9.14 -31.55 -1.52
C ALA A 20 10.36 -30.70 -1.93
N LEU A 21 10.70 -29.69 -1.13
CA LEU A 21 11.99 -29.03 -1.16
C LEU A 21 13.08 -30.03 -0.76
N ALA A 22 14.00 -30.32 -1.66
CA ALA A 22 15.17 -31.14 -1.36
C ALA A 22 16.31 -30.22 -0.93
N PHE A 23 16.75 -30.35 0.31
CA PHE A 23 17.95 -29.67 0.82
C PHE A 23 19.18 -30.56 0.58
N SER A 24 20.22 -30.01 -0.05
CA SER A 24 21.55 -30.62 -0.09
C SER A 24 22.55 -29.68 0.60
N GLU A 25 23.20 -30.17 1.65
CA GLU A 25 24.30 -29.48 2.33
C GLU A 25 25.62 -29.80 1.63
N ASP A 26 26.28 -28.80 1.05
CA ASP A 26 27.63 -28.95 0.52
C ASP A 26 28.64 -28.30 1.48
N SER A 27 29.67 -29.06 1.88
CA SER A 27 30.44 -28.92 3.11
C SER A 27 31.61 -27.93 3.09
N HIS A 28 31.63 -26.92 2.19
CA HIS A 28 32.78 -26.00 2.11
C HIS A 28 32.49 -24.50 2.32
N GLU A 29 31.25 -24.08 2.20
CA GLU A 29 30.75 -22.76 2.64
C GLU A 29 29.30 -23.01 3.04
N ASN A 30 28.77 -22.44 4.10
CA ASN A 30 27.37 -22.62 4.54
C ASN A 30 26.35 -22.15 3.46
N CYS A 31 26.49 -22.66 2.24
CA CYS A 31 25.58 -22.38 1.13
C CYS A 31 24.37 -23.32 1.22
N ILE A 32 23.19 -22.75 1.06
CA ILE A 32 21.91 -23.43 1.04
C ILE A 32 21.37 -23.33 -0.40
N THR A 33 20.97 -24.47 -0.96
CA THR A 33 20.32 -24.48 -2.27
C THR A 33 18.86 -24.87 -2.13
N MET A 34 17.97 -24.01 -2.66
CA MET A 34 16.54 -24.27 -2.78
C MET A 34 16.20 -24.58 -4.24
N ASN A 35 15.30 -25.53 -4.45
CA ASN A 35 14.83 -25.88 -5.79
C ASN A 35 13.30 -25.92 -5.79
N GLU A 36 12.69 -25.32 -6.80
CA GLU A 36 11.24 -25.34 -7.02
C GLU A 36 10.97 -25.64 -8.50
N SER A 37 9.90 -26.39 -8.78
CA SER A 37 9.44 -26.64 -10.15
C SER A 37 8.00 -26.19 -10.28
N ILE A 38 7.73 -25.29 -11.22
CA ILE A 38 6.42 -24.75 -11.53
C ILE A 38 5.92 -25.41 -12.80
N ILE A 39 4.73 -26.03 -12.73
CA ILE A 39 4.01 -26.48 -13.92
C ILE A 39 3.09 -25.36 -14.38
N VAL A 40 3.29 -24.91 -15.60
CA VAL A 40 2.54 -23.81 -16.21
C VAL A 40 1.41 -24.41 -17.05
N SER A 41 0.20 -23.89 -16.91
CA SER A 41 -0.96 -24.28 -17.70
C SER A 41 -0.84 -23.79 -19.17
N GLU A 42 -1.63 -24.38 -20.05
CA GLU A 42 -1.80 -23.78 -21.39
C GLU A 42 -2.40 -22.36 -21.25
N PRO A 43 -1.92 -21.38 -22.05
CA PRO A 43 -2.48 -20.04 -22.05
C PRO A 43 -3.90 -20.03 -22.61
N THR A 44 -4.76 -19.20 -22.02
CA THR A 44 -6.08 -18.91 -22.56
C THR A 44 -6.01 -17.63 -23.38
N ILE A 45 -6.49 -17.69 -24.64
CA ILE A 45 -6.49 -16.57 -25.58
C ILE A 45 -7.92 -16.01 -25.65
N HIS A 46 -8.09 -14.74 -25.33
CA HIS A 46 -9.37 -14.05 -25.38
C HIS A 46 -9.40 -13.05 -26.53
N ASP A 47 -10.52 -12.98 -27.26
CA ASP A 47 -10.72 -12.00 -28.34
C ASP A 47 -11.18 -10.66 -27.74
N ASN A 48 -10.37 -9.62 -27.92
CA ASN A 48 -10.63 -8.24 -27.45
C ASN A 48 -10.79 -7.27 -28.64
N GLY A 49 -11.61 -7.60 -29.61
CA GLY A 49 -11.87 -6.76 -30.79
C GLY A 49 -10.70 -6.74 -31.76
N ASP A 50 -9.92 -5.68 -31.80
CA ASP A 50 -8.76 -5.58 -32.71
C ASP A 50 -7.54 -6.38 -32.22
N PHE A 51 -7.52 -6.75 -30.94
CA PHE A 51 -6.43 -7.44 -30.26
C PHE A 51 -6.86 -8.78 -29.66
N VAL A 52 -5.89 -9.49 -29.07
CA VAL A 52 -6.12 -10.61 -28.16
C VAL A 52 -5.46 -10.30 -26.81
N SER A 53 -6.03 -10.82 -25.72
CA SER A 53 -5.38 -10.89 -24.42
C SER A 53 -5.03 -12.33 -24.06
N ILE A 54 -3.97 -12.48 -23.26
CA ILE A 54 -3.43 -13.78 -22.85
C ILE A 54 -3.53 -13.89 -21.33
N THR A 55 -4.10 -14.98 -20.85
CA THR A 55 -4.16 -15.27 -19.41
C THR A 55 -3.57 -16.64 -19.10
N LEU A 56 -2.98 -16.77 -17.92
CA LEU A 56 -2.48 -18.02 -17.33
C LEU A 56 -3.09 -18.22 -15.95
N GLN A 57 -3.39 -19.47 -15.60
CA GLN A 57 -3.92 -19.79 -14.27
C GLN A 57 -2.93 -19.45 -13.15
N GLN A 58 -1.62 -19.59 -13.39
CA GLN A 58 -0.55 -19.36 -12.41
C GLN A 58 -0.03 -17.91 -12.39
N ALA A 59 -0.50 -17.06 -13.31
CA ALA A 59 -0.06 -15.67 -13.33
C ALA A 59 -0.48 -14.95 -12.04
N THR A 60 0.45 -14.20 -11.48
CA THR A 60 0.24 -13.32 -10.33
C THR A 60 0.05 -11.88 -10.77
N SER A 61 0.63 -11.54 -11.93
CA SER A 61 0.59 -10.20 -12.51
C SER A 61 0.78 -10.26 -14.03
N SER A 62 0.96 -9.11 -14.65
CA SER A 62 1.28 -8.98 -16.08
C SER A 62 2.35 -7.90 -16.30
N LEU A 63 3.02 -7.96 -17.45
CA LEU A 63 3.91 -6.90 -17.92
C LEU A 63 3.08 -5.65 -18.21
N ASN A 64 3.42 -4.53 -17.56
CA ASN A 64 2.62 -3.31 -17.51
C ASN A 64 3.33 -2.09 -18.13
N THR A 65 4.26 -2.31 -19.05
CA THR A 65 4.92 -1.19 -19.76
C THR A 65 4.00 -0.59 -20.81
N VAL A 66 3.71 0.69 -20.69
CA VAL A 66 2.77 1.39 -21.57
C VAL A 66 3.15 1.26 -23.05
N GLY A 67 2.19 0.81 -23.85
CA GLY A 67 2.35 0.60 -25.27
C GLY A 67 2.97 -0.73 -25.68
N GLN A 68 3.45 -1.54 -24.74
CA GLN A 68 4.04 -2.86 -24.99
C GLN A 68 3.01 -3.99 -24.81
N PRO A 69 3.24 -5.19 -25.37
CA PRO A 69 2.32 -6.31 -25.24
C PRO A 69 2.12 -6.73 -23.77
N THR A 70 0.86 -6.82 -23.33
CA THR A 70 0.52 -7.30 -21.99
C THR A 70 0.65 -8.82 -21.94
N LEU A 71 1.65 -9.33 -21.22
CA LEU A 71 1.90 -10.75 -21.05
C LEU A 71 1.85 -11.16 -19.58
N PRO A 72 1.34 -12.37 -19.25
CA PRO A 72 1.25 -12.85 -17.87
C PRO A 72 2.63 -13.11 -17.27
N VAL A 73 2.79 -12.75 -15.99
CA VAL A 73 4.00 -12.93 -15.17
C VAL A 73 3.68 -13.88 -14.02
N ILE A 74 4.60 -14.78 -13.71
CA ILE A 74 4.55 -15.61 -12.49
C ILE A 74 5.62 -15.09 -11.55
N THR A 75 5.21 -14.45 -10.46
CA THR A 75 6.11 -13.93 -9.43
C THR A 75 6.26 -14.94 -8.30
N LYS A 76 7.50 -15.15 -7.84
CA LYS A 76 7.84 -15.96 -6.68
C LYS A 76 8.60 -15.12 -5.68
N LYS A 77 8.16 -15.15 -4.43
CA LYS A 77 8.82 -14.50 -3.30
C LYS A 77 9.39 -15.56 -2.36
N TYR A 78 10.68 -15.47 -2.10
CA TYR A 78 11.40 -16.36 -1.17
C TYR A 78 11.90 -15.53 0.01
N THR A 79 11.58 -15.97 1.22
CA THR A 79 12.07 -15.33 2.45
C THR A 79 13.41 -15.94 2.82
N LEU A 80 14.43 -15.09 2.94
CA LEU A 80 15.79 -15.46 3.31
C LEU A 80 16.16 -14.80 4.64
N PRO A 81 17.07 -15.41 5.44
CA PRO A 81 17.60 -14.74 6.62
C PRO A 81 18.21 -13.38 6.25
N PHE A 82 17.96 -12.38 7.07
CA PHE A 82 18.49 -11.03 6.89
C PHE A 82 20.02 -11.05 6.72
N SER A 83 20.58 -10.26 5.81
CA SER A 83 22.00 -10.25 5.40
C SER A 83 22.47 -11.56 4.72
N SER A 84 21.59 -12.32 4.09
CA SER A 84 21.96 -13.44 3.21
C SER A 84 22.60 -12.93 1.92
N GLU A 85 23.60 -13.64 1.40
CA GLU A 85 24.27 -13.33 0.14
C GLU A 85 23.83 -14.31 -0.95
N ILE A 86 23.25 -13.82 -2.04
CA ILE A 86 22.90 -14.66 -3.20
C ILE A 86 24.19 -15.06 -3.93
N LYS A 87 24.37 -16.35 -4.15
CA LYS A 87 25.51 -16.90 -4.88
C LYS A 87 25.17 -17.25 -6.31
N GLU A 88 23.99 -17.80 -6.53
CA GLU A 88 23.55 -18.20 -7.87
C GLU A 88 22.02 -18.29 -7.93
N ILE A 89 21.45 -17.77 -8.99
CA ILE A 89 20.04 -17.96 -9.37
C ILE A 89 20.04 -18.48 -10.81
N SER A 90 19.40 -19.61 -11.02
CA SER A 90 19.24 -20.18 -12.36
C SER A 90 17.84 -20.69 -12.58
N LEU A 91 17.25 -20.34 -13.71
CA LEU A 91 15.96 -20.81 -14.16
C LEU A 91 16.11 -21.59 -15.45
N ALA A 92 15.44 -22.74 -15.52
CA ALA A 92 15.40 -23.55 -16.73
C ALA A 92 13.95 -23.66 -17.22
N PHE A 93 13.69 -23.16 -18.40
CA PHE A 93 12.40 -23.23 -19.07
C PHE A 93 12.38 -24.43 -20.02
N SER A 94 11.35 -25.24 -19.98
CA SER A 94 11.28 -26.48 -20.74
C SER A 94 9.89 -26.76 -21.30
N LYS A 95 9.81 -27.70 -22.27
CA LYS A 95 8.59 -28.08 -22.98
C LYS A 95 7.96 -26.88 -23.69
N GLU A 96 8.72 -26.28 -24.59
CA GLU A 96 8.28 -25.18 -25.45
C GLU A 96 7.14 -25.59 -26.39
N ASN A 97 6.12 -24.75 -26.44
CA ASN A 97 4.98 -24.84 -27.35
C ASN A 97 4.88 -23.54 -28.15
N VAL A 98 4.68 -23.66 -29.48
CA VAL A 98 4.60 -22.49 -30.36
C VAL A 98 3.16 -22.32 -30.84
N ILE A 99 2.56 -21.15 -30.58
CA ILE A 99 1.15 -20.87 -30.87
C ILE A 99 1.05 -19.62 -31.76
N PRO A 100 0.60 -19.75 -33.02
CA PRO A 100 0.31 -18.58 -33.85
C PRO A 100 -0.97 -17.89 -33.39
N LEU A 101 -0.92 -16.57 -33.26
CA LEU A 101 -2.07 -15.76 -32.87
C LEU A 101 -2.86 -15.25 -34.06
N PRO A 102 -4.20 -15.12 -33.94
CA PRO A 102 -5.04 -14.55 -35.00
C PRO A 102 -4.92 -13.04 -35.11
N LYS A 103 -4.46 -12.36 -34.05
CA LYS A 103 -4.33 -10.91 -33.90
C LYS A 103 -3.13 -10.60 -33.01
N GLU A 104 -2.71 -9.34 -33.00
CA GLU A 104 -1.69 -8.84 -32.07
C GLU A 104 -2.19 -8.87 -30.63
N ILE A 105 -1.27 -8.96 -29.68
CA ILE A 105 -1.58 -8.87 -28.25
C ILE A 105 -1.93 -7.42 -27.91
N ILE A 106 -2.89 -7.25 -27.02
CA ILE A 106 -3.30 -5.93 -26.55
C ILE A 106 -2.12 -5.20 -25.88
N PRO A 107 -1.83 -3.94 -26.26
CA PRO A 107 -0.82 -3.16 -25.57
C PRO A 107 -1.33 -2.76 -24.19
N PHE A 108 -0.43 -2.70 -23.22
CA PHE A 108 -0.77 -2.12 -21.91
C PHE A 108 -1.12 -0.65 -22.08
N SER A 109 -2.24 -0.25 -21.54
CA SER A 109 -2.69 1.15 -21.54
C SER A 109 -2.42 1.77 -20.19
N GLN A 110 -2.04 3.04 -20.19
CA GLN A 110 -1.95 3.81 -18.96
C GLN A 110 -3.26 3.71 -18.17
N PRO A 111 -3.22 3.40 -16.87
CA PRO A 111 -4.41 3.40 -16.01
C PRO A 111 -5.11 4.76 -16.00
N ASP A 112 -6.42 4.76 -15.85
CA ASP A 112 -7.21 5.98 -15.78
C ASP A 112 -7.10 6.63 -14.40
N LEU A 113 -7.02 7.96 -14.38
CA LEU A 113 -7.11 8.75 -13.16
C LEU A 113 -8.49 8.60 -12.51
N VAL A 114 -8.54 8.35 -11.21
CA VAL A 114 -9.77 8.34 -10.40
C VAL A 114 -10.23 9.80 -10.09
N SER A 115 -10.03 10.72 -11.05
CA SER A 115 -10.41 12.12 -10.90
C SER A 115 -11.72 12.44 -11.61
N ASP A 116 -12.45 13.48 -11.18
CA ASP A 116 -13.74 13.90 -11.73
C ASP A 116 -13.61 14.61 -13.10
N GLN A 117 -12.41 14.70 -13.66
CA GLN A 117 -12.19 15.28 -14.98
C GLN A 117 -12.81 14.38 -16.05
N LYS A 118 -13.41 15.02 -17.08
CA LYS A 118 -14.10 14.31 -18.14
C LYS A 118 -13.16 13.35 -18.86
N GLN A 119 -13.27 12.09 -18.51
CA GLN A 119 -12.45 11.01 -19.04
C GLN A 119 -12.99 10.55 -20.39
N SER A 120 -12.12 10.15 -21.27
CA SER A 120 -12.43 9.46 -22.51
C SER A 120 -11.90 8.04 -22.42
N LYS A 121 -12.53 7.12 -23.16
CA LYS A 121 -12.00 5.74 -23.28
C LYS A 121 -10.50 5.78 -23.59
N PRO A 122 -9.66 4.99 -22.89
CA PRO A 122 -8.24 4.92 -23.17
C PRO A 122 -7.98 4.59 -24.64
N ASP A 123 -7.09 5.32 -25.29
CA ASP A 123 -6.60 4.98 -26.60
C ASP A 123 -5.45 3.95 -26.45
N PHE A 124 -5.59 2.78 -27.06
CA PHE A 124 -4.52 1.81 -27.12
C PHE A 124 -3.40 2.33 -28.04
N ILE A 125 -2.32 2.77 -27.42
CA ILE A 125 -1.14 3.24 -28.15
C ILE A 125 -0.13 2.10 -28.18
N GLN A 126 0.25 1.64 -29.38
CA GLN A 126 1.30 0.63 -29.55
C GLN A 126 2.66 1.30 -29.63
N ASP A 127 3.65 0.74 -28.95
CA ASP A 127 5.05 1.04 -29.21
C ASP A 127 5.46 0.41 -30.55
N ALA A 128 5.64 1.27 -31.55
CA ALA A 128 5.96 0.82 -32.90
C ALA A 128 7.32 0.08 -32.97
N HIS A 129 8.26 0.36 -32.05
CA HIS A 129 9.54 -0.34 -32.02
C HIS A 129 9.35 -1.80 -31.60
N VAL A 130 8.51 -2.06 -30.61
CA VAL A 130 8.19 -3.41 -30.15
C VAL A 130 7.30 -4.14 -31.17
N TYR A 131 6.16 -3.53 -31.56
CA TYR A 131 5.16 -4.22 -32.41
C TYR A 131 5.61 -4.50 -33.85
N THR A 132 6.66 -3.83 -34.34
CA THR A 132 7.23 -4.12 -35.68
C THR A 132 8.53 -4.93 -35.65
N SER A 133 8.98 -5.32 -34.45
CA SER A 133 10.24 -6.05 -34.26
C SER A 133 10.12 -7.53 -34.57
N ASP A 134 11.23 -8.09 -35.06
CA ASP A 134 11.49 -9.54 -35.15
C ASP A 134 12.07 -10.10 -33.84
N ASP A 135 12.38 -9.23 -32.87
CA ASP A 135 12.94 -9.63 -31.60
C ASP A 135 11.87 -10.26 -30.68
N ILE A 136 12.31 -11.13 -29.81
CA ILE A 136 11.44 -11.77 -28.82
C ILE A 136 11.14 -10.79 -27.68
N TYR A 137 9.90 -10.73 -27.22
CA TYR A 137 9.44 -9.91 -26.10
C TYR A 137 8.78 -10.79 -25.03
N PRO A 138 9.11 -10.62 -23.73
CA PRO A 138 10.24 -9.85 -23.24
C PRO A 138 11.58 -10.47 -23.66
N ASN A 139 12.66 -9.67 -23.66
CA ASN A 139 13.99 -10.12 -24.07
C ASN A 139 14.58 -11.14 -23.11
N GLU A 140 14.30 -10.98 -21.82
CA GLU A 140 14.73 -11.89 -20.76
C GLU A 140 13.61 -12.87 -20.41
N GLN A 141 13.95 -14.05 -19.91
CA GLN A 141 12.98 -15.06 -19.47
C GLN A 141 12.60 -14.90 -18.00
N TYR A 142 13.42 -14.18 -17.23
CA TYR A 142 13.17 -13.85 -15.82
C TYR A 142 14.01 -12.65 -15.39
N GLU A 143 13.54 -12.00 -14.35
CA GLU A 143 14.24 -10.98 -13.60
C GLU A 143 14.13 -11.30 -12.11
N TYR A 144 15.04 -10.75 -11.30
CA TYR A 144 14.97 -10.90 -9.85
C TYR A 144 15.50 -9.66 -9.14
N GLN A 145 14.99 -9.45 -7.93
CA GLN A 145 15.48 -8.42 -7.01
C GLN A 145 15.58 -9.00 -5.60
N LEU A 146 16.50 -8.46 -4.80
CA LEU A 146 16.65 -8.77 -3.39
C LEU A 146 16.31 -7.48 -2.61
N VAL A 147 15.37 -7.57 -1.69
CA VAL A 147 14.87 -6.41 -0.94
C VAL A 147 14.83 -6.72 0.55
N SER A 148 14.93 -5.69 1.39
CA SER A 148 14.78 -5.79 2.84
C SER A 148 13.31 -5.64 3.24
N GLY A 149 12.91 -6.17 4.40
CA GLY A 149 11.56 -5.97 4.92
C GLY A 149 11.24 -6.83 6.14
N LEU A 150 9.96 -6.81 6.53
CA LEU A 150 9.45 -7.52 7.71
C LEU A 150 8.61 -8.76 7.34
N GLU A 151 8.93 -9.88 7.98
CA GLU A 151 8.09 -11.09 7.98
C GLU A 151 7.76 -11.47 9.42
N GLN A 152 6.49 -11.35 9.84
CA GLN A 152 6.05 -11.63 11.21
C GLN A 152 6.88 -10.87 12.29
N ASP A 153 7.07 -9.57 12.06
CA ASP A 153 7.85 -8.65 12.90
C ASP A 153 9.37 -8.99 13.00
N GLU A 154 9.89 -9.85 12.12
CA GLU A 154 11.32 -10.10 12.00
C GLU A 154 11.87 -9.55 10.69
N HIS A 155 13.03 -8.90 10.73
CA HIS A 155 13.71 -8.42 9.53
C HIS A 155 14.24 -9.59 8.71
N VAL A 156 13.93 -9.56 7.43
CA VAL A 156 14.29 -10.61 6.45
C VAL A 156 14.74 -9.98 5.14
N TYR A 157 15.34 -10.79 4.28
CA TYR A 157 15.41 -10.48 2.86
C TYR A 157 14.33 -11.24 2.10
N TYR A 158 13.68 -10.54 1.17
CA TYR A 158 12.82 -11.14 0.16
C TYR A 158 13.59 -11.20 -1.16
N LEU A 159 13.76 -12.40 -1.69
CA LEU A 159 14.18 -12.62 -3.06
C LEU A 159 12.92 -12.77 -3.92
N ILE A 160 12.69 -11.80 -4.77
CA ILE A 160 11.54 -11.76 -5.68
C ILE A 160 12.04 -12.18 -7.06
N VAL A 161 11.39 -13.17 -7.68
CA VAL A 161 11.74 -13.69 -9.00
C VAL A 161 10.52 -13.59 -9.91
N HIS A 162 10.59 -12.73 -10.92
CA HIS A 162 9.58 -12.60 -11.96
C HIS A 162 9.91 -13.54 -13.11
N CYS A 163 9.07 -14.52 -13.35
CA CYS A 163 9.23 -15.50 -14.42
C CYS A 163 8.30 -15.15 -15.58
N TYR A 164 8.83 -15.16 -16.80
CA TYR A 164 8.10 -14.89 -18.03
C TYR A 164 7.88 -16.18 -18.81
N PRO A 165 6.81 -16.94 -18.49
CA PRO A 165 6.55 -18.24 -19.08
C PRO A 165 6.09 -18.16 -20.55
N ILE A 166 5.77 -16.96 -21.02
CA ILE A 166 5.35 -16.68 -22.37
C ILE A 166 6.23 -15.59 -22.97
N SER A 167 6.78 -15.85 -24.14
CA SER A 167 7.45 -14.86 -24.98
C SER A 167 6.68 -14.68 -26.29
N TYR A 168 6.79 -13.51 -26.90
CA TYR A 168 6.04 -13.12 -28.09
C TYR A 168 6.95 -12.51 -29.15
N ILE A 169 6.81 -12.93 -30.42
CA ILE A 169 7.42 -12.23 -31.55
C ILE A 169 6.30 -11.45 -32.25
N PRO A 170 6.27 -10.11 -32.08
CA PRO A 170 5.14 -9.29 -32.54
C PRO A 170 4.91 -9.36 -34.05
N LYS A 171 5.96 -9.22 -34.87
CA LYS A 171 5.85 -9.23 -36.32
C LYS A 171 5.29 -10.52 -36.90
N ASP A 172 5.57 -11.64 -36.25
CA ASP A 172 5.08 -12.96 -36.69
C ASP A 172 3.78 -13.37 -35.98
N ALA A 173 3.27 -12.53 -35.06
CA ALA A 173 2.12 -12.81 -34.20
C ALA A 173 2.20 -14.22 -33.58
N THR A 174 3.35 -14.57 -33.00
CA THR A 174 3.63 -15.93 -32.53
C THR A 174 4.04 -15.92 -31.07
N LEU A 175 3.38 -16.78 -30.24
CA LEU A 175 3.74 -17.05 -28.86
C LEU A 175 4.67 -18.25 -28.76
N TYR A 176 5.61 -18.15 -27.83
CA TYR A 176 6.44 -19.23 -27.31
C TYR A 176 6.07 -19.44 -25.84
N CYS A 177 5.45 -20.57 -25.52
CA CYS A 177 4.94 -20.87 -24.19
C CYS A 177 5.72 -22.04 -23.60
N TYR A 178 6.12 -21.93 -22.34
CA TYR A 178 6.83 -22.99 -21.62
C TYR A 178 5.89 -23.63 -20.59
N GLU A 179 5.84 -24.99 -20.56
CA GLU A 179 4.96 -25.74 -19.65
C GLU A 179 5.62 -26.01 -18.29
N GLN A 180 6.92 -25.76 -18.14
CA GLN A 180 7.64 -26.02 -16.90
C GLN A 180 8.78 -25.02 -16.71
N ILE A 181 8.89 -24.51 -15.49
CA ILE A 181 9.98 -23.64 -15.03
C ILE A 181 10.60 -24.31 -13.81
N ASP A 182 11.90 -24.62 -13.89
CA ASP A 182 12.67 -25.14 -12.76
C ASP A 182 13.56 -24.02 -12.22
N ILE A 183 13.37 -23.63 -10.97
CA ILE A 183 14.08 -22.55 -10.27
C ILE A 183 15.08 -23.19 -9.32
N SER A 184 16.33 -22.73 -9.36
CA SER A 184 17.38 -23.11 -8.40
C SER A 184 18.03 -21.86 -7.85
N ILE A 185 18.01 -21.70 -6.53
CA ILE A 185 18.55 -20.55 -5.80
C ILE A 185 19.59 -21.08 -4.81
N THR A 186 20.83 -20.59 -4.93
CA THR A 186 21.88 -20.88 -3.96
C THR A 186 22.27 -19.60 -3.25
N TYR A 187 22.15 -19.59 -1.93
CA TYR A 187 22.53 -18.46 -1.09
C TYR A 187 23.38 -18.88 0.09
N GLN A 188 24.13 -17.95 0.62
CA GLN A 188 24.90 -18.10 1.85
C GLN A 188 24.21 -17.32 2.97
N ALA A 189 23.73 -18.03 3.98
CA ALA A 189 23.21 -17.39 5.18
C ALA A 189 24.36 -16.70 5.96
N PRO A 190 24.08 -15.60 6.67
CA PRO A 190 25.09 -14.92 7.47
C PRO A 190 25.67 -15.86 8.53
N LYS A 191 26.99 -15.83 8.73
CA LYS A 191 27.68 -16.69 9.74
C LYS A 191 27.23 -16.39 11.16
N GLN A 192 26.81 -15.19 11.41
CA GLN A 192 26.17 -14.72 12.63
C GLN A 192 24.94 -13.92 12.18
N PRO A 193 23.74 -14.43 12.40
CA PRO A 193 22.53 -13.65 12.13
C PRO A 193 22.62 -12.30 12.86
N MET A 194 22.31 -11.22 12.17
CA MET A 194 22.10 -9.94 12.82
C MET A 194 20.88 -10.12 13.72
N LEU A 195 21.09 -10.09 15.02
CA LEU A 195 20.01 -10.14 15.99
C LEU A 195 19.82 -8.72 16.48
N PHE A 196 18.70 -8.14 16.10
CA PHE A 196 18.28 -6.87 16.70
C PHE A 196 17.95 -7.09 18.18
N PRO A 197 18.20 -6.11 19.06
CA PRO A 197 17.77 -6.22 20.44
C PRO A 197 16.24 -6.42 20.52
N ASP A 198 15.76 -7.00 21.58
CA ASP A 198 14.34 -7.16 21.90
C ASP A 198 14.05 -6.33 23.14
N MET A 199 14.16 -4.99 23.00
CA MET A 199 14.02 -4.06 24.11
C MET A 199 12.71 -3.28 24.05
N TYR A 200 12.32 -2.88 22.84
CA TYR A 200 11.10 -2.15 22.57
C TYR A 200 10.48 -2.63 21.26
N ASP A 201 9.16 -2.61 21.20
CA ASP A 201 8.38 -2.94 20.01
C ASP A 201 7.99 -1.67 19.23
N LEU A 202 7.59 -0.63 19.95
CA LEU A 202 7.01 0.61 19.41
C LEU A 202 7.83 1.84 19.78
N ALA A 203 8.23 2.62 18.79
CA ALA A 203 8.72 3.98 18.95
C ALA A 203 7.62 4.99 18.61
N ILE A 204 7.29 5.89 19.54
CA ILE A 204 6.43 7.04 19.29
C ILE A 204 7.31 8.27 19.05
N ILE A 205 7.11 8.95 17.94
CA ILE A 205 7.83 10.18 17.57
C ILE A 205 6.82 11.33 17.53
N ALA A 206 7.05 12.38 18.31
CA ALA A 206 6.17 13.54 18.35
C ALA A 206 6.87 14.78 18.93
N PRO A 207 6.35 16.00 18.71
CA PRO A 207 6.82 17.21 19.38
C PRO A 207 6.77 17.14 20.91
N GLU A 208 7.70 17.83 21.60
CA GLU A 208 7.77 17.88 23.06
C GLU A 208 6.44 18.36 23.69
N GLU A 209 5.70 19.24 23.00
CA GLU A 209 4.42 19.77 23.49
C GLU A 209 3.34 18.71 23.71
N TYR A 210 3.46 17.51 23.10
CA TYR A 210 2.51 16.40 23.21
C TYR A 210 2.88 15.38 24.31
N THR A 211 4.00 15.59 25.01
CA THR A 211 4.54 14.62 25.97
C THR A 211 3.52 14.15 27.01
N GLU A 212 2.74 15.05 27.62
CA GLU A 212 1.76 14.69 28.66
C GLU A 212 0.57 13.90 28.06
N SER A 213 0.08 14.28 26.88
CA SER A 213 -1.07 13.66 26.22
C SER A 213 -0.77 12.27 25.67
N ILE A 214 0.49 11.94 25.39
CA ILE A 214 0.92 10.62 24.91
C ILE A 214 1.08 9.60 26.05
N GLN A 215 1.32 10.03 27.30
CA GLN A 215 1.58 9.11 28.41
C GLN A 215 0.50 8.05 28.64
N PRO A 216 -0.82 8.35 28.51
CA PRO A 216 -1.85 7.32 28.61
C PRO A 216 -1.71 6.22 27.56
N LEU A 217 -1.35 6.58 26.30
CA LEU A 217 -1.14 5.62 25.22
C LEU A 217 0.05 4.71 25.52
N ILE A 218 1.19 5.26 25.96
CA ILE A 218 2.37 4.47 26.34
C ILE A 218 1.99 3.46 27.43
N ALA A 219 1.35 3.93 28.51
CA ALA A 219 0.94 3.07 29.62
C ALA A 219 -0.05 1.98 29.18
N HIS A 220 -0.95 2.29 28.23
CA HIS A 220 -1.88 1.33 27.67
C HIS A 220 -1.15 0.25 26.86
N LYS A 221 -0.27 0.64 25.94
CA LYS A 221 0.53 -0.30 25.11
C LYS A 221 1.40 -1.22 25.98
N GLU A 222 2.09 -0.66 26.99
CA GLU A 222 2.87 -1.44 27.94
C GLU A 222 2.00 -2.43 28.74
N SER A 223 0.75 -2.09 29.04
CA SER A 223 -0.18 -2.99 29.74
C SER A 223 -0.59 -4.20 28.90
N HIS A 224 -0.42 -4.12 27.58
CA HIS A 224 -0.66 -5.19 26.61
C HIS A 224 0.62 -5.85 26.06
N ASP A 225 1.72 -5.76 26.84
CA ASP A 225 3.01 -6.37 26.50
C ASP A 225 3.66 -5.76 25.22
N ILE A 226 3.29 -4.55 24.79
CA ILE A 226 3.95 -3.79 23.72
C ILE A 226 4.92 -2.81 24.38
N ALA A 227 6.19 -3.17 24.42
CA ALA A 227 7.23 -2.32 24.99
C ALA A 227 7.37 -1.03 24.16
N THR A 228 7.07 0.12 24.78
CA THR A 228 6.92 1.39 24.08
C THR A 228 7.83 2.46 24.65
N PHE A 229 8.49 3.23 23.79
CA PHE A 229 9.18 4.44 24.23
C PHE A 229 8.81 5.63 23.34
N TYR A 230 9.06 6.83 23.88
CA TYR A 230 8.78 8.09 23.23
C TYR A 230 10.07 8.89 23.00
N LYS A 231 10.23 9.45 21.81
CA LYS A 231 11.32 10.36 21.46
C LYS A 231 10.76 11.63 20.86
N THR A 232 11.19 12.79 21.41
CA THR A 232 10.74 14.09 20.90
C THR A 232 11.42 14.42 19.56
N THR A 233 10.71 15.13 18.69
CA THR A 233 11.31 15.65 17.45
C THR A 233 12.48 16.58 17.76
N GLU A 234 12.39 17.39 18.82
CA GLU A 234 13.43 18.31 19.26
C GLU A 234 14.72 17.57 19.66
N ASP A 235 14.60 16.45 20.39
CA ASP A 235 15.75 15.60 20.73
C ASP A 235 16.37 14.95 19.48
N ILE A 236 15.53 14.47 18.56
CA ILE A 236 15.99 13.86 17.31
C ILE A 236 16.81 14.88 16.49
N TYR A 237 16.29 16.09 16.32
CA TYR A 237 16.96 17.14 15.57
C TYR A 237 18.28 17.61 16.23
N ALA A 238 18.39 17.48 17.55
CA ALA A 238 19.60 17.80 18.28
C ALA A 238 20.67 16.69 18.26
N GLU A 239 20.26 15.42 18.14
CA GLU A 239 21.13 14.24 18.33
C GLU A 239 21.56 13.58 17.02
N TYR A 240 20.70 13.60 15.99
CA TYR A 240 20.92 12.84 14.75
C TYR A 240 21.37 13.73 13.60
N PRO A 241 22.28 13.23 12.74
CA PRO A 241 22.66 13.92 11.52
C PRO A 241 21.54 13.82 10.47
N GLY A 242 21.54 14.74 9.52
CA GLY A 242 20.62 14.70 8.39
C GLY A 242 20.74 15.98 7.57
N ARG A 243 20.35 15.92 6.30
CA ARG A 243 20.29 17.11 5.42
C ARG A 243 19.10 18.02 5.78
N ASP A 244 18.05 17.38 6.32
CA ASP A 244 16.86 18.03 6.81
C ASP A 244 16.24 17.24 7.98
N GLU A 245 15.18 17.77 8.59
CA GLU A 245 14.48 17.17 9.74
C GLU A 245 13.91 15.77 9.42
N ALA A 246 13.43 15.54 8.20
CA ALA A 246 12.93 14.23 7.80
C ALA A 246 14.05 13.18 7.75
N GLU A 247 15.21 13.51 7.21
CA GLU A 247 16.34 12.58 7.19
C GLU A 247 16.88 12.31 8.60
N GLN A 248 16.86 13.31 9.50
CA GLN A 248 17.23 13.12 10.92
C GLN A 248 16.30 12.12 11.62
N ILE A 249 14.98 12.18 11.35
CA ILE A 249 14.01 11.21 11.86
C ILE A 249 14.31 9.81 11.31
N LYS A 250 14.60 9.68 10.02
CA LYS A 250 14.94 8.39 9.39
C LYS A 250 16.19 7.77 9.98
N TYR A 251 17.25 8.57 10.25
CA TYR A 251 18.45 8.09 10.95
C TYR A 251 18.15 7.65 12.38
N PHE A 252 17.27 8.34 13.09
CA PHE A 252 16.82 7.91 14.40
C PHE A 252 16.09 6.57 14.34
N ILE A 253 15.18 6.36 13.37
CA ILE A 253 14.46 5.10 13.22
C ILE A 253 15.44 3.95 12.95
N LYS A 254 16.43 4.15 12.05
CA LYS A 254 17.49 3.17 11.82
C LYS A 254 18.22 2.80 13.11
N ASP A 255 18.67 3.80 13.87
CA ASP A 255 19.35 3.56 15.15
C ASP A 255 18.45 2.83 16.14
N ALA A 256 17.16 3.16 16.20
CA ALA A 256 16.19 2.50 17.07
C ALA A 256 15.92 1.03 16.68
N ILE A 257 15.91 0.69 15.39
CA ILE A 257 15.90 -0.70 14.93
C ILE A 257 17.15 -1.42 15.45
N GLU A 258 18.34 -0.87 15.19
CA GLU A 258 19.61 -1.52 15.47
C GLU A 258 19.94 -1.61 16.96
N THR A 259 19.52 -0.64 17.77
CA THR A 259 19.89 -0.55 19.19
C THR A 259 18.77 -0.91 20.16
N GLN A 260 17.50 -0.82 19.73
CA GLN A 260 16.32 -1.07 20.56
C GLN A 260 15.48 -2.24 20.04
N GLY A 261 15.52 -2.53 18.73
CA GLY A 261 14.80 -3.64 18.09
C GLY A 261 13.35 -3.33 17.76
N ILE A 262 13.02 -2.07 17.52
CA ILE A 262 11.65 -1.67 17.17
C ILE A 262 11.20 -2.26 15.84
N THR A 263 9.91 -2.57 15.75
CA THR A 263 9.23 -2.97 14.52
C THR A 263 8.04 -2.07 14.18
N TYR A 264 7.62 -1.20 15.11
CA TYR A 264 6.53 -0.24 14.93
C TYR A 264 7.02 1.19 15.14
N VAL A 265 6.55 2.09 14.29
CA VAL A 265 6.79 3.54 14.40
C VAL A 265 5.48 4.30 14.28
N LEU A 266 5.10 5.01 15.34
CA LEU A 266 3.94 5.89 15.36
C LEU A 266 4.39 7.35 15.33
N LEU A 267 4.05 8.05 14.24
CA LEU A 267 4.29 9.47 14.06
C LEU A 267 3.08 10.26 14.57
N ILE A 268 3.27 11.15 15.55
CA ILE A 268 2.19 12.01 16.05
C ILE A 268 2.50 13.46 15.74
N GLY A 269 1.81 14.02 14.77
CA GLY A 269 1.95 15.40 14.31
C GLY A 269 1.49 15.57 12.88
N SER A 270 0.86 16.73 12.59
CA SER A 270 0.59 17.16 11.22
C SER A 270 1.89 17.38 10.45
N VAL A 271 1.83 17.53 9.13
CA VAL A 271 3.02 17.81 8.30
C VAL A 271 3.72 19.13 8.67
N TYR A 272 3.06 20.00 9.43
CA TYR A 272 3.60 21.25 9.96
C TYR A 272 4.28 21.11 11.32
N LYS A 273 4.07 19.97 12.00
CA LYS A 273 4.64 19.63 13.31
C LYS A 273 5.71 18.55 13.23
N LEU A 274 5.52 17.60 12.34
CA LEU A 274 6.41 16.49 12.06
C LEU A 274 6.46 16.30 10.53
N PRO A 275 7.61 16.58 9.88
CA PRO A 275 7.68 16.61 8.42
C PRO A 275 7.26 15.27 7.79
N ILE A 276 6.84 15.33 6.56
CA ILE A 276 6.62 14.19 5.67
C ILE A 276 7.55 14.33 4.47
N ARG A 277 8.04 13.24 3.91
CA ARG A 277 8.88 13.30 2.71
C ARG A 277 8.03 13.58 1.48
N THR A 278 8.53 14.48 0.64
CA THR A 278 8.05 14.66 -0.73
C THR A 278 8.94 13.85 -1.66
N SER A 279 8.33 12.98 -2.44
CA SER A 279 8.96 12.15 -3.47
C SER A 279 8.61 12.68 -4.85
N ALA A 280 9.58 12.75 -5.75
CA ALA A 280 9.42 13.29 -7.11
C ALA A 280 9.24 12.16 -8.12
N ILE A 281 8.01 11.76 -8.36
CA ILE A 281 7.70 10.60 -9.20
C ILE A 281 7.39 11.04 -10.63
N THR A 282 8.00 10.38 -11.60
CA THR A 282 7.64 10.50 -13.01
C THR A 282 6.93 9.25 -13.50
N LEU A 283 5.63 9.35 -13.73
CA LEU A 283 4.84 8.25 -14.24
C LEU A 283 4.80 8.23 -15.78
N TRP A 284 5.09 7.05 -16.36
CA TRP A 284 5.04 6.79 -17.81
C TRP A 284 5.85 7.79 -18.66
N GLY A 285 6.92 8.37 -18.05
CA GLY A 285 7.79 9.34 -18.71
C GLY A 285 7.12 10.68 -19.11
N ARG A 286 5.96 11.01 -18.53
CA ARG A 286 5.16 12.18 -18.94
C ARG A 286 4.55 12.97 -17.81
N TRP A 287 4.13 12.32 -16.74
CA TRP A 287 3.47 12.96 -15.62
C TRP A 287 4.39 12.97 -14.42
N GLN A 288 4.65 14.17 -13.92
CA GLN A 288 5.45 14.39 -12.71
C GLN A 288 4.50 14.76 -11.57
N GLU A 289 4.65 14.09 -10.44
CA GLU A 289 3.88 14.37 -9.22
C GLU A 289 4.85 14.45 -8.03
N GLU A 290 4.62 15.44 -7.18
CA GLU A 290 5.27 15.55 -5.87
C GLU A 290 4.38 14.84 -4.84
N THR A 291 4.73 13.60 -4.52
CA THR A 291 3.95 12.72 -3.64
C THR A 291 4.39 12.87 -2.19
N LEU A 292 3.44 13.04 -1.27
CA LEU A 292 3.73 12.98 0.16
C LEU A 292 3.70 11.53 0.63
N THR A 293 4.76 11.08 1.29
CA THR A 293 4.87 9.69 1.72
C THR A 293 5.55 9.53 3.07
N ASP A 294 4.95 8.73 3.95
CA ASP A 294 5.58 8.26 5.18
C ASP A 294 6.37 6.96 4.97
N LEU A 295 6.23 6.30 3.80
CA LEU A 295 7.03 5.13 3.45
C LEU A 295 8.55 5.43 3.51
N TYR A 296 8.95 6.66 3.22
CA TYR A 296 10.32 7.13 3.42
C TYR A 296 10.90 6.80 4.80
N TYR A 297 10.09 6.87 5.84
CA TYR A 297 10.50 6.56 7.21
C TYR A 297 10.48 5.07 7.53
N ALA A 298 9.87 4.27 6.69
CA ALA A 298 9.74 2.83 6.88
C ALA A 298 10.74 2.03 6.04
N ASP A 299 11.08 2.46 4.83
CA ASP A 299 12.10 1.89 3.96
C ASP A 299 13.49 2.37 4.41
N ILE A 300 14.15 1.61 5.29
CA ILE A 300 15.38 1.99 6.00
C ILE A 300 16.63 1.44 5.34
N TYR A 301 16.57 0.21 4.82
CA TYR A 301 17.70 -0.48 4.22
C TYR A 301 17.48 -0.71 2.74
N ASP A 302 18.54 -0.56 1.95
CA ASP A 302 18.58 -0.96 0.55
C ASP A 302 18.97 -2.45 0.39
N GLU A 303 19.01 -2.93 -0.85
CA GLU A 303 19.41 -4.29 -1.21
C GLU A 303 20.83 -4.69 -0.73
N THR A 304 21.67 -3.72 -0.40
CA THR A 304 23.03 -3.92 0.12
C THR A 304 23.11 -3.85 1.65
N HIS A 305 21.97 -3.65 2.31
CA HIS A 305 21.85 -3.47 3.75
C HIS A 305 22.45 -2.13 4.25
N GLU A 306 22.61 -1.17 3.38
CA GLU A 306 23.03 0.17 3.71
C GLU A 306 21.76 1.06 3.91
N PHE A 307 21.98 2.29 4.34
CA PHE A 307 20.91 3.25 4.55
C PHE A 307 20.28 3.68 3.22
N SER A 308 18.99 3.38 3.03
CA SER A 308 18.18 3.81 1.89
C SER A 308 17.94 5.32 1.96
N SER A 309 18.72 6.10 1.21
CA SER A 309 18.68 7.57 1.28
C SER A 309 17.52 8.19 0.53
N TRP A 310 16.96 7.50 -0.45
CA TRP A 310 15.98 8.00 -1.43
C TRP A 310 16.49 9.13 -2.32
N ASP A 311 17.80 9.32 -2.40
CA ASP A 311 18.49 10.30 -3.22
C ASP A 311 19.88 9.73 -3.52
N THR A 312 19.92 8.80 -4.45
CA THR A 312 21.09 7.99 -4.78
C THR A 312 22.12 8.81 -5.55
N ASP A 313 21.68 9.72 -6.40
CA ASP A 313 22.54 10.60 -7.19
C ASP A 313 22.97 11.87 -6.44
N LYS A 314 22.34 12.17 -5.28
CA LYS A 314 22.70 13.24 -4.32
C LYS A 314 22.43 14.66 -4.84
N ASP A 315 21.35 14.81 -5.55
CA ASP A 315 20.92 16.11 -6.06
C ASP A 315 19.92 16.84 -5.12
N ASN A 316 19.46 16.16 -4.04
CA ASN A 316 18.46 16.56 -3.04
C ASN A 316 17.02 16.60 -3.58
N ILE A 317 16.73 15.90 -4.66
CA ILE A 317 15.40 15.48 -5.04
C ILE A 317 15.28 14.02 -4.60
N PHE A 318 14.16 13.65 -4.00
CA PHE A 318 14.01 12.34 -3.36
C PHE A 318 13.01 11.50 -4.11
N GLY A 319 13.32 10.23 -4.30
CA GLY A 319 12.40 9.26 -4.87
C GLY A 319 12.15 9.42 -6.37
N GLU A 320 13.11 9.96 -7.11
CA GLU A 320 13.01 10.13 -8.55
C GLU A 320 12.97 8.79 -9.28
N THR A 321 11.88 8.57 -10.00
CA THR A 321 11.74 7.36 -10.82
C THR A 321 12.84 7.30 -11.88
N GLU A 322 13.53 6.18 -12.02
CA GLU A 322 14.64 5.90 -12.93
C GLU A 322 16.03 6.49 -12.49
N GLU A 323 16.07 7.47 -11.59
CA GLU A 323 17.34 8.09 -11.14
C GLU A 323 17.73 7.60 -9.74
N ASP A 324 16.76 7.40 -8.84
CA ASP A 324 16.97 6.87 -7.50
C ASP A 324 16.75 5.35 -7.43
N GLN A 325 17.53 4.68 -6.57
CA GLN A 325 17.37 3.25 -6.28
C GLN A 325 16.60 3.08 -4.98
N LEU A 326 15.35 2.61 -5.09
CA LEU A 326 14.43 2.36 -3.99
C LEU A 326 13.95 0.92 -4.05
N ASP A 327 13.82 0.27 -2.91
CA ASP A 327 13.16 -1.04 -2.88
C ASP A 327 11.67 -0.95 -2.47
N LEU A 328 11.30 0.11 -1.74
CA LEU A 328 9.93 0.44 -1.31
C LEU A 328 9.31 -0.60 -0.35
N PHE A 329 10.13 -1.46 0.23
CA PHE A 329 9.68 -2.45 1.21
C PHE A 329 9.87 -1.91 2.63
N PRO A 330 8.81 -1.80 3.45
CA PRO A 330 8.93 -1.31 4.81
C PRO A 330 9.76 -2.24 5.71
N ASP A 331 10.76 -1.69 6.40
CA ASP A 331 11.53 -2.33 7.48
C ASP A 331 10.92 -2.09 8.86
N VAL A 332 9.92 -1.21 8.97
CA VAL A 332 9.08 -1.01 10.15
C VAL A 332 7.63 -0.79 9.75
N HIS A 333 6.70 -1.21 10.58
CA HIS A 333 5.30 -0.86 10.42
C HIS A 333 5.08 0.59 10.82
N ILE A 334 4.62 1.42 9.90
CA ILE A 334 4.49 2.85 10.12
C ILE A 334 3.05 3.33 10.03
N GLY A 335 2.70 4.34 10.84
CA GLY A 335 1.44 5.05 10.75
C GLY A 335 1.54 6.45 11.35
N ARG A 336 0.63 7.33 10.95
CA ARG A 336 0.61 8.74 11.38
C ARG A 336 -0.71 9.11 12.03
N LEU A 337 -0.63 9.82 13.16
CA LEU A 337 -1.72 10.60 13.74
C LEU A 337 -1.44 12.09 13.44
N ALA A 338 -2.12 12.63 12.44
CA ALA A 338 -1.81 13.96 11.88
C ALA A 338 -2.32 15.12 12.76
N CYS A 339 -2.07 15.04 14.08
CA CYS A 339 -2.52 16.01 15.08
C CYS A 339 -1.83 17.37 14.92
N ASP A 340 -2.62 18.44 15.00
CA ASP A 340 -2.14 19.83 14.98
C ASP A 340 -2.20 20.47 16.37
N THR A 341 -3.06 19.96 17.25
CA THR A 341 -3.32 20.46 18.59
C THR A 341 -3.23 19.36 19.66
N ILE A 342 -3.03 19.78 20.91
CA ILE A 342 -3.05 18.88 22.07
C ILE A 342 -4.42 18.20 22.21
N GLU A 343 -5.50 18.93 21.96
CA GLU A 343 -6.86 18.39 22.00
C GLU A 343 -7.08 17.26 21.00
N GLU A 344 -6.51 17.36 19.81
CA GLU A 344 -6.58 16.26 18.83
C GLU A 344 -5.79 15.04 19.31
N VAL A 345 -4.62 15.22 19.94
CA VAL A 345 -3.86 14.12 20.54
C VAL A 345 -4.68 13.42 21.63
N ASP A 346 -5.30 14.19 22.53
CA ASP A 346 -6.13 13.63 23.59
C ASP A 346 -7.30 12.81 23.03
N ILE A 347 -7.98 13.30 21.96
CA ILE A 347 -9.09 12.60 21.31
C ILE A 347 -8.63 11.27 20.70
N VAL A 348 -7.53 11.26 19.93
CA VAL A 348 -7.11 10.04 19.23
C VAL A 348 -6.51 9.01 20.18
N VAL A 349 -5.81 9.44 21.22
CA VAL A 349 -5.31 8.56 22.29
C VAL A 349 -6.47 7.89 23.02
N ASP A 350 -7.50 8.67 23.40
CA ASP A 350 -8.71 8.15 24.03
C ASP A 350 -9.42 7.11 23.14
N LYS A 351 -9.56 7.39 21.84
CA LYS A 351 -10.15 6.46 20.87
C LYS A 351 -9.37 5.14 20.78
N ILE A 352 -8.03 5.21 20.68
CA ILE A 352 -7.19 4.01 20.58
C ILE A 352 -7.38 3.12 21.81
N ILE A 353 -7.28 3.71 22.99
CA ILE A 353 -7.43 2.99 24.27
C ILE A 353 -8.80 2.30 24.34
N HIS A 354 -9.89 3.05 24.11
CA HIS A 354 -11.24 2.48 24.16
C HIS A 354 -11.49 1.44 23.07
N TYR A 355 -10.98 1.66 21.85
CA TYR A 355 -11.12 0.68 20.78
C TYR A 355 -10.44 -0.64 21.15
N GLU A 356 -9.21 -0.60 21.62
CA GLU A 356 -8.46 -1.81 21.98
C GLU A 356 -9.05 -2.53 23.20
N ASP A 357 -9.59 -1.79 24.20
CA ASP A 357 -10.16 -2.36 25.42
C ASP A 357 -11.60 -2.90 25.23
N GLU A 358 -12.41 -2.30 24.34
CA GLU A 358 -13.86 -2.54 24.31
C GLU A 358 -14.36 -3.23 23.03
N THR A 359 -13.52 -3.37 21.97
CA THR A 359 -13.97 -3.92 20.69
C THR A 359 -14.04 -5.44 20.69
N TYR A 360 -13.16 -6.13 21.43
CA TYR A 360 -13.08 -7.57 21.40
C TYR A 360 -14.43 -8.25 21.74
N GLY A 361 -14.91 -9.10 20.83
CA GLY A 361 -16.18 -9.81 20.99
C GLY A 361 -17.44 -8.96 20.81
N SER A 362 -17.30 -7.71 20.40
CA SER A 362 -18.42 -6.83 20.09
C SER A 362 -19.06 -7.22 18.74
N GLU A 363 -20.40 -7.34 18.70
CA GLU A 363 -21.12 -7.75 17.49
C GLU A 363 -20.91 -6.79 16.31
N TRP A 364 -20.83 -5.48 16.58
CA TRP A 364 -20.67 -4.44 15.55
C TRP A 364 -19.36 -4.57 14.78
N PHE A 365 -18.30 -5.14 15.38
CA PHE A 365 -17.01 -5.31 14.70
C PHE A 365 -17.10 -6.31 13.52
N ASN A 366 -18.04 -7.24 13.59
CA ASN A 366 -18.25 -8.22 12.51
C ASN A 366 -19.05 -7.66 11.31
N ASP A 367 -19.51 -6.40 11.40
CA ASP A 367 -20.20 -5.73 10.32
C ASP A 367 -19.21 -4.98 9.42
N MET A 368 -19.50 -4.91 8.13
CA MET A 368 -18.72 -4.17 7.15
C MET A 368 -19.64 -3.29 6.27
N ILE A 369 -19.14 -2.10 5.94
CA ILE A 369 -19.83 -1.12 5.11
C ILE A 369 -19.14 -1.06 3.76
N PHE A 370 -19.93 -1.15 2.67
CA PHE A 370 -19.46 -1.05 1.30
C PHE A 370 -20.11 0.13 0.61
N ILE A 371 -19.32 1.05 0.08
CA ILE A 371 -19.81 2.25 -0.59
C ILE A 371 -19.16 2.33 -1.98
N GLY A 372 -19.98 2.36 -3.05
CA GLY A 372 -19.45 2.37 -4.41
C GLY A 372 -20.43 2.91 -5.45
N GLY A 373 -19.95 3.04 -6.68
CA GLY A 373 -20.72 3.46 -7.84
C GLY A 373 -19.91 3.43 -9.12
N ASN A 374 -20.26 4.29 -10.08
CA ASN A 374 -19.55 4.43 -11.34
C ASN A 374 -18.50 5.53 -11.21
N THR A 375 -17.23 5.20 -11.27
CA THR A 375 -16.11 6.16 -11.25
C THR A 375 -15.81 6.65 -12.67
N PHE A 376 -15.78 5.74 -13.66
CA PHE A 376 -15.42 6.04 -15.04
C PHE A 376 -16.66 6.22 -15.92
N THR A 377 -17.09 7.48 -16.11
CA THR A 377 -18.35 7.82 -16.81
C THR A 377 -18.41 7.35 -18.28
N TRP A 378 -17.27 7.02 -18.88
CA TRP A 378 -17.16 6.41 -20.21
C TRP A 378 -17.41 4.90 -20.21
N ASN A 379 -17.23 4.22 -19.06
CA ASN A 379 -17.52 2.82 -18.87
C ASN A 379 -18.99 2.64 -18.45
N PRO A 380 -19.78 1.78 -19.11
CA PRO A 380 -21.15 1.51 -18.69
C PRO A 380 -21.28 0.67 -17.41
N GLY A 381 -20.15 0.18 -16.85
CA GLY A 381 -20.09 -0.55 -15.59
C GLY A 381 -20.29 0.33 -14.35
N ASN A 382 -20.23 -0.29 -13.20
CA ASN A 382 -20.18 0.35 -11.88
C ASN A 382 -18.95 -0.23 -11.15
N GLU A 383 -17.77 0.11 -11.62
CA GLU A 383 -16.52 -0.56 -11.20
C GLU A 383 -16.26 -0.47 -9.69
N GLY A 384 -16.67 0.63 -9.03
CA GLY A 384 -16.59 0.72 -7.58
C GLY A 384 -17.54 -0.25 -6.85
N GLU A 385 -18.68 -0.60 -7.46
CA GLU A 385 -19.56 -1.65 -6.92
C GLU A 385 -18.97 -3.04 -7.19
N GLU A 386 -18.34 -3.26 -8.35
CA GLU A 386 -17.65 -4.51 -8.71
C GLU A 386 -16.45 -4.76 -7.80
N LEU A 387 -15.67 -3.72 -7.47
CA LEU A 387 -14.58 -3.81 -6.50
C LEU A 387 -15.09 -4.16 -5.10
N ASN A 388 -16.16 -3.49 -4.62
CA ASN A 388 -16.78 -3.85 -3.36
C ASN A 388 -17.22 -5.32 -3.33
N GLU A 389 -17.73 -5.89 -4.45
CA GLU A 389 -18.11 -7.32 -4.54
C GLU A 389 -16.87 -8.24 -4.36
N MET A 390 -15.72 -7.90 -4.97
CA MET A 390 -14.48 -8.65 -4.77
C MET A 390 -14.04 -8.62 -3.30
N ILE A 391 -14.11 -7.46 -2.66
CA ILE A 391 -13.75 -7.32 -1.25
C ILE A 391 -14.74 -8.03 -0.32
N MET A 392 -16.04 -8.08 -0.66
CA MET A 392 -17.01 -8.91 0.07
C MET A 392 -16.66 -10.40 0.03
N ASP A 393 -16.17 -10.89 -1.10
CA ASP A 393 -15.73 -12.28 -1.23
C ASP A 393 -14.48 -12.56 -0.40
N ILE A 394 -13.51 -11.62 -0.38
CA ILE A 394 -12.30 -11.69 0.45
C ILE A 394 -12.66 -11.67 1.94
N MET A 395 -13.49 -10.72 2.35
CA MET A 395 -13.90 -10.50 3.74
C MET A 395 -15.17 -11.27 4.10
N SER A 396 -15.34 -12.49 3.58
CA SER A 396 -16.55 -13.28 3.68
C SER A 396 -16.97 -13.66 5.11
N ASP A 397 -16.07 -13.56 6.08
CA ASP A 397 -16.37 -13.75 7.51
C ASP A 397 -17.05 -12.53 8.15
N PHE A 398 -17.06 -11.39 7.47
CA PHE A 398 -17.78 -10.19 7.90
C PHE A 398 -19.18 -10.14 7.28
N ASN A 399 -20.11 -9.55 8.03
CA ASN A 399 -21.46 -9.31 7.52
C ASN A 399 -21.46 -8.07 6.61
N PRO A 400 -21.88 -8.14 5.34
CA PRO A 400 -22.05 -6.96 4.50
C PRO A 400 -23.32 -6.20 4.89
N SER A 401 -23.32 -5.64 6.12
CA SER A 401 -24.51 -5.07 6.76
C SER A 401 -25.03 -3.84 6.04
N TYR A 402 -24.13 -3.09 5.38
CA TYR A 402 -24.50 -1.89 4.63
C TYR A 402 -23.83 -1.86 3.27
N VAL A 403 -24.64 -2.10 2.22
CA VAL A 403 -24.22 -2.01 0.82
C VAL A 403 -24.87 -0.79 0.20
N ILE A 404 -24.09 0.28 0.08
CA ILE A 404 -24.51 1.63 -0.30
C ILE A 404 -23.99 1.96 -1.70
N TRP A 405 -24.77 1.58 -2.70
CA TRP A 405 -24.42 1.68 -4.10
C TRP A 405 -25.28 2.69 -4.86
N THR A 406 -24.69 3.39 -5.82
CA THR A 406 -25.46 4.30 -6.66
C THR A 406 -26.49 3.56 -7.52
N SER A 407 -26.22 2.32 -7.95
CA SER A 407 -27.16 1.47 -8.69
C SER A 407 -28.38 1.09 -7.85
N LYS A 408 -28.22 0.96 -6.52
CA LYS A 408 -29.33 0.71 -5.58
C LYS A 408 -30.09 2.00 -5.21
N GLY A 409 -29.59 3.16 -5.61
CA GLY A 409 -30.21 4.45 -5.33
C GLY A 409 -30.17 4.88 -3.86
N ASN A 410 -29.36 4.21 -3.03
CA ASN A 410 -29.26 4.46 -1.59
C ASN A 410 -27.99 5.25 -1.19
N PHE A 411 -27.14 5.65 -2.13
CA PHE A 411 -26.02 6.54 -1.87
C PHE A 411 -26.52 7.96 -1.57
N ASN A 412 -26.60 8.29 -0.29
CA ASN A 412 -27.01 9.61 0.21
C ASN A 412 -26.50 9.82 1.64
N ARG A 413 -26.41 11.13 2.06
CA ARG A 413 -25.92 11.52 3.38
C ARG A 413 -26.54 10.71 4.52
N LYS A 414 -27.87 10.58 4.54
CA LYS A 414 -28.59 9.92 5.64
C LYS A 414 -28.16 8.46 5.78
N THR A 415 -28.19 7.71 4.67
CA THR A 415 -27.84 6.28 4.70
C THR A 415 -26.39 6.07 5.13
N ILE A 416 -25.45 6.89 4.61
CA ILE A 416 -24.03 6.79 4.96
C ILE A 416 -23.82 7.15 6.45
N SER A 417 -24.37 8.28 6.92
CA SER A 417 -24.22 8.64 8.34
C SER A 417 -24.85 7.61 9.28
N GLU A 418 -26.03 7.07 8.95
CA GLU A 418 -26.69 6.04 9.76
C GLU A 418 -25.88 4.73 9.80
N SER A 419 -25.27 4.31 8.67
CA SER A 419 -24.45 3.10 8.62
C SER A 419 -23.21 3.22 9.50
N ILE A 420 -22.48 4.35 9.41
CA ILE A 420 -21.29 4.60 10.24
C ILE A 420 -21.67 4.74 11.72
N THR A 421 -22.78 5.46 12.03
CA THR A 421 -23.26 5.63 13.40
C THR A 421 -23.61 4.31 14.08
N ASN A 422 -24.07 3.31 13.34
CA ASN A 422 -24.34 1.99 13.90
C ASN A 422 -23.05 1.21 14.26
N GLY A 423 -21.91 1.58 13.66
CA GLY A 423 -20.60 0.95 13.83
C GLY A 423 -20.37 -0.18 12.84
N ALA A 424 -19.10 -0.39 12.52
CA ALA A 424 -18.61 -1.49 11.70
C ALA A 424 -17.13 -1.75 11.99
N GLY A 425 -16.63 -2.94 11.74
CA GLY A 425 -15.19 -3.24 11.82
C GLY A 425 -14.43 -2.55 10.69
N PHE A 426 -15.00 -2.60 9.48
CA PHE A 426 -14.39 -2.01 8.28
C PHE A 426 -15.39 -1.25 7.42
N LEU A 427 -14.87 -0.27 6.68
CA LEU A 427 -15.57 0.39 5.60
C LEU A 427 -14.67 0.43 4.36
N ASP A 428 -15.18 -0.09 3.25
CA ASP A 428 -14.57 0.01 1.94
C ASP A 428 -15.34 1.01 1.08
N TYR A 429 -14.63 2.02 0.57
CA TYR A 429 -15.16 3.00 -0.36
C TYR A 429 -14.38 2.98 -1.67
N SER A 430 -15.09 2.81 -2.80
CA SER A 430 -14.50 2.90 -4.14
C SER A 430 -15.21 3.95 -5.00
N GLY A 431 -14.44 4.94 -5.47
CA GLY A 431 -14.92 6.04 -6.28
C GLY A 431 -14.00 7.25 -6.29
N HIS A 432 -14.53 8.42 -6.63
CA HIS A 432 -13.77 9.67 -6.61
C HIS A 432 -13.53 10.18 -5.19
N GLY A 433 -12.33 10.72 -4.95
CA GLY A 433 -11.95 11.40 -3.72
C GLY A 433 -11.57 12.86 -3.95
N PHE A 434 -11.72 13.63 -2.88
CA PHE A 434 -11.36 15.03 -2.80
C PHE A 434 -10.75 15.31 -1.43
N GLU A 435 -10.04 16.38 -1.28
CA GLU A 435 -9.44 16.80 0.00
C GLU A 435 -10.49 16.99 1.12
N HIS A 436 -11.75 17.18 0.75
CA HIS A 436 -12.86 17.48 1.65
C HIS A 436 -14.08 16.56 1.46
N GLY A 437 -13.94 15.43 0.79
CA GLY A 437 -15.06 14.54 0.55
C GLY A 437 -14.77 13.35 -0.35
N MET A 438 -15.78 12.52 -0.50
CA MET A 438 -15.84 11.41 -1.44
C MET A 438 -17.07 11.53 -2.34
N GLY A 439 -17.03 10.96 -3.54
CA GLY A 439 -18.17 10.98 -4.45
C GLY A 439 -18.04 10.02 -5.62
N THR A 440 -19.15 9.57 -6.14
CA THR A 440 -19.21 8.68 -7.31
C THR A 440 -20.44 8.96 -8.16
N TYR A 441 -20.40 8.59 -9.42
CA TYR A 441 -21.51 8.83 -10.33
C TYR A 441 -22.59 7.74 -10.20
N THR A 442 -23.81 8.14 -10.54
CA THR A 442 -24.91 7.18 -10.76
C THR A 442 -24.62 6.35 -12.00
N PRO A 443 -25.25 5.17 -12.16
CA PRO A 443 -25.17 4.43 -13.41
C PRO A 443 -25.41 5.33 -14.62
N TYR A 444 -24.62 5.15 -15.69
CA TYR A 444 -24.59 6.01 -16.87
C TYR A 444 -23.93 7.40 -16.69
N GLY A 445 -23.24 7.67 -15.55
CA GLY A 445 -22.45 8.87 -15.36
C GLY A 445 -23.20 10.20 -15.33
N ASN A 446 -24.51 10.19 -14.98
CA ASN A 446 -25.35 11.37 -15.12
C ASN A 446 -25.33 12.32 -13.92
N ILE A 447 -25.14 11.80 -12.70
CA ILE A 447 -25.26 12.57 -11.46
C ILE A 447 -24.15 12.13 -10.51
N LEU A 448 -23.28 13.06 -10.12
CA LEU A 448 -22.33 12.85 -9.03
C LEU A 448 -23.07 12.85 -7.70
N LYS A 449 -22.87 11.81 -6.90
CA LYS A 449 -23.30 11.72 -5.51
C LYS A 449 -22.09 11.91 -4.63
N SER A 450 -22.21 12.66 -3.53
CA SER A 450 -21.08 12.96 -2.66
C SER A 450 -21.45 12.90 -1.18
N TYR A 451 -20.42 12.62 -0.37
CA TYR A 451 -20.44 12.72 1.09
C TYR A 451 -19.21 13.55 1.51
N ILE A 452 -19.41 14.65 2.20
CA ILE A 452 -18.39 15.68 2.40
C ILE A 452 -18.11 15.92 3.89
N THR A 453 -16.95 16.48 4.21
CA THR A 453 -16.47 16.76 5.57
C THR A 453 -17.53 17.28 6.55
N PRO A 454 -18.38 18.28 6.21
CA PRO A 454 -19.40 18.76 7.16
C PRO A 454 -20.41 17.71 7.61
N TYR A 455 -20.56 16.60 6.87
CA TYR A 455 -21.49 15.53 7.25
C TYR A 455 -20.92 14.58 8.30
N ILE A 456 -19.59 14.56 8.45
CA ILE A 456 -18.90 13.79 9.49
C ILE A 456 -19.26 14.31 10.88
N ASN A 457 -19.55 15.60 11.00
CA ASN A 457 -19.99 16.21 12.28
C ASN A 457 -21.32 15.63 12.84
N ASP A 458 -22.08 14.94 12.00
CA ASP A 458 -23.33 14.28 12.43
C ASP A 458 -23.10 12.84 12.94
N LEU A 459 -21.86 12.34 12.91
CA LEU A 459 -21.55 10.98 13.34
C LEU A 459 -21.52 10.90 14.87
N GLU A 460 -22.25 9.95 15.40
CA GLU A 460 -22.40 9.70 16.85
C GLU A 460 -22.14 8.22 17.17
N ASN A 461 -21.18 7.58 16.47
CA ASN A 461 -20.84 6.18 16.69
C ASN A 461 -20.02 5.93 17.97
N GLY A 462 -19.55 6.97 18.66
CA GLY A 462 -18.73 6.84 19.84
C GLY A 462 -17.47 6.01 19.54
N TYR A 463 -17.27 4.91 20.27
CA TYR A 463 -16.10 4.04 20.07
C TYR A 463 -16.34 2.83 19.12
N LYS A 464 -17.48 2.80 18.42
CA LYS A 464 -17.71 1.80 17.37
C LYS A 464 -17.08 2.27 16.06
N LEU A 465 -15.76 2.31 16.02
CA LEU A 465 -14.96 3.03 15.05
C LEU A 465 -14.48 2.08 13.94
N PRO A 466 -14.92 2.24 12.68
CA PRO A 466 -14.39 1.44 11.56
C PRO A 466 -12.95 1.81 11.21
N ILE A 467 -12.24 0.84 10.63
CA ILE A 467 -11.07 1.07 9.80
C ILE A 467 -11.58 1.34 8.38
N ILE A 468 -11.21 2.48 7.78
CA ILE A 468 -11.74 2.89 6.47
C ILE A 468 -10.64 2.83 5.42
N PHE A 469 -10.89 2.12 4.32
CA PHE A 469 -10.07 2.22 3.12
C PHE A 469 -10.78 3.10 2.07
N PHE A 470 -10.05 4.10 1.56
CA PHE A 470 -10.50 4.96 0.47
C PHE A 470 -9.75 4.60 -0.82
N ASP A 471 -10.35 3.77 -1.68
CA ASP A 471 -9.95 3.64 -3.09
C ASP A 471 -10.40 4.91 -3.81
N ALA A 472 -9.64 5.98 -3.62
CA ALA A 472 -10.01 7.34 -4.05
C ALA A 472 -8.84 8.31 -3.94
N CYS A 473 -8.82 9.33 -4.81
CA CYS A 473 -7.84 10.41 -4.82
C CYS A 473 -7.91 11.30 -3.57
N LEU A 474 -6.78 11.93 -3.20
CA LEU A 474 -6.69 13.13 -2.36
C LEU A 474 -7.34 13.06 -0.96
N THR A 475 -7.87 11.91 -0.57
CA THR A 475 -8.55 11.79 0.72
C THR A 475 -7.61 12.00 1.90
N SER A 476 -6.32 11.68 1.72
CA SER A 476 -5.25 11.88 2.70
C SER A 476 -4.27 13.01 2.31
N LYS A 477 -4.71 14.02 1.55
CA LYS A 477 -3.88 15.18 1.19
C LYS A 477 -3.54 16.00 2.44
N LEU A 478 -2.45 15.66 3.13
CA LEU A 478 -2.05 16.24 4.42
C LEU A 478 -1.59 17.70 4.32
N ASP A 479 -1.20 18.16 3.14
CA ASP A 479 -0.85 19.56 2.85
C ASP A 479 -2.05 20.38 2.34
N PHE A 480 -3.28 19.91 2.62
CA PHE A 480 -4.51 20.60 2.23
C PHE A 480 -4.62 21.98 2.89
N VAL A 481 -4.87 23.01 2.06
CA VAL A 481 -4.99 24.39 2.52
C VAL A 481 -6.28 25.04 2.02
N LEU A 482 -6.66 26.15 2.65
CA LEU A 482 -7.86 26.90 2.27
C LEU A 482 -7.84 27.32 0.78
N GLN A 483 -6.66 27.57 0.18
CA GLN A 483 -6.56 27.90 -1.24
C GLN A 483 -7.10 26.77 -2.13
N ASP A 484 -6.79 25.50 -1.82
CA ASP A 484 -7.29 24.36 -2.59
C ASP A 484 -8.83 24.34 -2.59
N LEU A 485 -9.45 24.55 -1.42
CA LEU A 485 -10.91 24.62 -1.31
C LEU A 485 -11.49 25.79 -2.13
N LEU A 486 -10.81 26.94 -2.15
CA LEU A 486 -11.27 28.13 -2.88
C LEU A 486 -11.13 27.98 -4.40
N ASP A 487 -10.31 27.08 -4.89
CA ASP A 487 -10.14 26.81 -6.32
C ASP A 487 -11.30 25.99 -6.91
N TYR A 488 -12.13 25.34 -6.07
CA TYR A 488 -13.36 24.71 -6.53
C TYR A 488 -14.37 25.73 -7.08
N ARG A 489 -15.04 25.37 -8.18
CA ARG A 489 -15.98 26.25 -8.91
C ARG A 489 -17.00 26.99 -8.04
N PRO A 490 -17.63 26.40 -7.01
CA PRO A 490 -18.58 27.09 -6.14
C PRO A 490 -17.96 28.28 -5.39
N PHE A 491 -16.65 28.29 -5.18
CA PHE A 491 -15.94 29.28 -4.37
C PHE A 491 -15.13 30.30 -5.18
N ILE A 492 -15.21 30.27 -6.52
CA ILE A 492 -14.46 31.20 -7.41
C ILE A 492 -14.63 32.68 -7.00
N LEU A 493 -15.84 33.09 -6.59
CA LEU A 493 -16.07 34.46 -6.16
C LEU A 493 -15.30 34.79 -4.87
N PHE A 494 -15.24 33.86 -3.91
CA PHE A 494 -14.44 33.99 -2.68
C PHE A 494 -12.95 34.03 -2.98
N ASN A 495 -12.48 33.19 -3.90
CA ASN A 495 -11.09 33.22 -4.36
C ASN A 495 -10.71 34.56 -4.97
N ILE A 496 -11.57 35.17 -5.82
CA ILE A 496 -11.35 36.50 -6.37
C ILE A 496 -11.32 37.56 -5.26
N LEU A 497 -12.23 37.50 -4.30
CA LEU A 497 -12.28 38.41 -3.18
C LEU A 497 -11.06 38.30 -2.26
N SER A 498 -10.61 37.07 -1.96
CA SER A 498 -9.42 36.84 -1.13
C SER A 498 -8.16 37.46 -1.75
N LYS A 499 -7.99 37.33 -3.07
CA LYS A 499 -6.89 37.96 -3.83
C LYS A 499 -6.97 39.50 -3.82
N ILE A 500 -8.18 40.08 -3.89
CA ILE A 500 -8.37 41.52 -3.82
C ILE A 500 -8.03 42.08 -2.43
N VAL A 501 -8.41 41.37 -1.37
CA VAL A 501 -8.20 41.76 0.03
C VAL A 501 -6.81 41.34 0.54
N GLN A 502 -6.03 40.59 -0.25
CA GLN A 502 -4.75 39.99 0.15
C GLN A 502 -4.88 39.15 1.42
N TYR A 503 -5.96 38.37 1.51
CA TYR A 503 -6.18 37.44 2.60
C TYR A 503 -5.22 36.24 2.48
N ASP A 504 -4.65 35.81 3.59
CA ASP A 504 -3.84 34.59 3.63
C ASP A 504 -4.74 33.38 3.37
N THR A 505 -4.46 32.64 2.32
CA THR A 505 -5.20 31.43 1.92
C THR A 505 -4.39 30.15 2.09
N GLN A 506 -3.15 30.27 2.61
CA GLN A 506 -2.29 29.12 2.94
C GLN A 506 -2.58 28.61 4.38
N ILE A 507 -3.81 28.75 4.83
CA ILE A 507 -4.25 28.25 6.14
C ILE A 507 -4.45 26.74 6.01
N PRO A 508 -3.74 25.90 6.80
CA PRO A 508 -3.94 24.46 6.82
C PRO A 508 -5.37 24.07 7.18
N LEU A 509 -5.87 23.05 6.51
CA LEU A 509 -7.17 22.44 6.78
C LEU A 509 -6.98 20.93 6.96
N PRO A 510 -7.74 20.25 7.83
CA PRO A 510 -7.70 18.81 7.93
C PRO A 510 -8.21 18.18 6.63
N CYS A 511 -7.48 17.21 6.09
CA CYS A 511 -7.94 16.43 4.95
C CYS A 511 -9.13 15.53 5.34
N TYR A 512 -9.84 15.01 4.34
CA TYR A 512 -11.05 14.24 4.55
C TYR A 512 -10.86 13.02 5.44
N ALA A 513 -9.80 12.24 5.19
CA ALA A 513 -9.46 11.05 5.94
C ALA A 513 -9.13 11.35 7.41
N TRP A 514 -8.30 12.38 7.65
CA TRP A 514 -7.95 12.79 9.01
C TRP A 514 -9.17 13.30 9.80
N TYR A 515 -10.12 13.95 9.13
CA TYR A 515 -11.31 14.49 9.79
C TYR A 515 -12.17 13.40 10.44
N TYR A 516 -12.20 12.17 9.89
CA TYR A 516 -12.87 11.03 10.54
C TYR A 516 -12.20 10.63 11.84
N ILE A 517 -10.88 10.68 11.88
CA ILE A 517 -10.09 10.22 13.03
C ILE A 517 -10.14 11.27 14.16
N SER A 518 -10.00 12.56 13.82
CA SER A 518 -10.00 13.65 14.79
C SER A 518 -11.39 14.04 15.32
N HIS A 519 -12.48 13.51 14.74
CA HIS A 519 -13.84 13.81 15.18
C HIS A 519 -14.15 13.18 16.54
N GLU A 520 -14.45 14.01 17.57
CA GLU A 520 -14.66 13.61 18.98
C GLU A 520 -15.89 12.68 19.16
N GLY A 521 -16.97 12.91 18.42
CA GLY A 521 -18.25 12.17 18.57
C GLY A 521 -18.27 10.77 17.98
N GLY A 522 -17.21 10.33 17.32
CA GLY A 522 -17.14 9.07 16.59
C GLY A 522 -16.21 9.13 15.40
N GLY A 523 -16.68 8.75 14.21
CA GLY A 523 -15.89 8.72 12.97
C GLY A 523 -15.18 7.40 12.75
N ALA A 524 -13.84 7.38 12.70
CA ALA A 524 -13.02 6.19 12.45
C ALA A 524 -11.89 6.05 13.47
N ILE A 525 -11.33 4.83 13.57
CA ILE A 525 -10.12 4.58 14.36
C ILE A 525 -8.86 4.76 13.49
N ALA A 526 -8.96 4.43 12.21
CA ALA A 526 -7.91 4.60 11.24
C ALA A 526 -8.49 4.76 9.83
N THR A 527 -7.71 5.39 8.95
CA THR A 527 -8.04 5.51 7.54
C THR A 527 -6.81 5.24 6.68
N ILE A 528 -7.02 4.60 5.53
CA ILE A 528 -6.02 4.44 4.48
C ILE A 528 -6.51 5.21 3.26
N GLY A 529 -5.67 6.03 2.65
CA GLY A 529 -6.06 6.82 1.48
C GLY A 529 -4.88 7.53 0.83
N ALA A 530 -5.13 8.04 -0.38
CA ALA A 530 -4.12 8.66 -1.22
C ALA A 530 -3.84 10.12 -0.84
N THR A 531 -2.56 10.48 -0.81
CA THR A 531 -2.11 11.87 -0.59
C THR A 531 -2.20 12.72 -1.85
N ARG A 532 -2.31 12.09 -3.02
CA ARG A 532 -2.39 12.72 -4.35
C ARG A 532 -3.52 12.12 -5.19
N THR A 533 -3.50 12.39 -6.49
CA THR A 533 -4.50 11.90 -7.44
C THR A 533 -4.21 10.46 -7.81
N ALA A 534 -4.95 9.53 -7.27
CA ALA A 534 -4.78 8.10 -7.50
C ALA A 534 -5.25 7.64 -8.89
N PHE A 535 -4.70 6.51 -9.33
CA PHE A 535 -5.17 5.76 -10.50
C PHE A 535 -6.12 4.66 -10.06
N GLY A 536 -7.09 4.31 -10.92
CA GLY A 536 -8.06 3.27 -10.61
C GLY A 536 -7.79 1.97 -11.35
N GLY A 537 -8.19 0.86 -10.74
CA GLY A 537 -8.20 -0.46 -11.35
C GLY A 537 -8.01 -1.60 -10.37
N VAL A 538 -8.45 -2.79 -10.78
CA VAL A 538 -8.27 -4.03 -9.99
C VAL A 538 -6.92 -4.71 -10.24
N GLU A 539 -6.25 -4.36 -11.34
CA GLU A 539 -4.95 -4.94 -11.73
C GLU A 539 -3.77 -4.03 -11.30
N SER A 540 -4.02 -2.74 -11.08
CA SER A 540 -3.04 -1.75 -10.62
C SER A 540 -3.74 -0.53 -10.01
N GLY A 541 -3.02 0.32 -9.28
CA GLY A 541 -3.55 1.53 -8.68
C GLY A 541 -4.37 1.28 -7.41
N ALA A 542 -5.21 2.24 -7.06
CA ALA A 542 -5.93 2.29 -5.80
C ALA A 542 -6.81 1.07 -5.53
N GLY A 543 -7.52 0.56 -6.56
CA GLY A 543 -8.37 -0.62 -6.42
C GLY A 543 -7.57 -1.88 -6.08
N LYS A 544 -6.41 -2.11 -6.73
CA LYS A 544 -5.53 -3.23 -6.38
C LYS A 544 -4.96 -3.04 -4.96
N MET A 545 -4.56 -1.84 -4.57
CA MET A 545 -4.07 -1.59 -3.21
C MET A 545 -5.16 -1.90 -2.16
N SER A 546 -6.43 -1.56 -2.43
CA SER A 546 -7.56 -1.93 -1.58
C SER A 546 -7.73 -3.45 -1.48
N ILE A 547 -7.69 -4.15 -2.61
CA ILE A 547 -7.76 -5.63 -2.65
C ILE A 547 -6.64 -6.23 -1.79
N GLU A 548 -5.39 -5.77 -1.97
CA GLU A 548 -4.26 -6.31 -1.21
C GLU A 548 -4.33 -5.97 0.28
N PHE A 549 -4.86 -4.81 0.64
CA PHE A 549 -5.10 -4.48 2.05
C PHE A 549 -6.05 -5.48 2.70
N PHE A 550 -7.20 -5.74 2.10
CA PHE A 550 -8.19 -6.67 2.67
C PHE A 550 -7.76 -8.14 2.59
N ASN A 551 -7.05 -8.56 1.54
CA ASN A 551 -6.46 -9.91 1.43
C ASN A 551 -5.53 -10.26 2.60
N ASN A 552 -4.88 -9.25 3.19
CA ASN A 552 -3.95 -9.42 4.28
C ASN A 552 -4.58 -9.32 5.68
N TYR A 553 -5.91 -9.23 5.79
CA TYR A 553 -6.61 -9.27 7.07
C TYR A 553 -6.37 -10.59 7.82
N GLU A 554 -6.59 -11.73 7.15
CA GLU A 554 -6.21 -13.03 7.72
C GLU A 554 -4.69 -13.13 7.85
N GLY A 555 -4.20 -13.37 9.05
CA GLY A 555 -2.76 -13.48 9.33
C GLY A 555 -2.08 -12.16 9.72
N SER A 556 -2.83 -11.06 9.84
CA SER A 556 -2.38 -9.84 10.48
C SER A 556 -3.05 -9.65 11.84
N GLN A 557 -2.27 -9.25 12.84
CA GLN A 557 -2.79 -8.99 14.18
C GLN A 557 -2.95 -7.49 14.44
N THR A 558 -2.12 -6.70 13.78
CA THR A 558 -2.12 -5.24 13.91
C THR A 558 -2.36 -4.59 12.56
N LEU A 559 -2.79 -3.34 12.61
CA LEU A 559 -3.10 -2.56 11.41
C LEU A 559 -1.85 -2.29 10.56
N GLY A 560 -0.70 -2.05 11.20
CA GLY A 560 0.57 -1.87 10.52
C GLY A 560 1.01 -3.13 9.76
N GLN A 561 0.85 -4.33 10.36
CA GLN A 561 1.13 -5.58 9.65
C GLN A 561 0.25 -5.74 8.40
N MET A 562 -1.04 -5.39 8.50
CA MET A 562 -1.97 -5.47 7.38
C MET A 562 -1.56 -4.51 6.25
N MET A 563 -1.19 -3.26 6.58
CA MET A 563 -0.73 -2.26 5.60
C MET A 563 0.60 -2.64 4.96
N THR A 564 1.61 -3.00 5.75
CA THR A 564 2.93 -3.40 5.24
C THR A 564 2.85 -4.60 4.29
N LYS A 565 2.04 -5.61 4.63
CA LYS A 565 1.84 -6.77 3.74
C LYS A 565 1.14 -6.37 2.44
N ALA A 566 0.18 -5.45 2.50
CA ALA A 566 -0.48 -4.94 1.30
C ALA A 566 0.51 -4.21 0.38
N GLN A 567 1.34 -3.32 0.95
CA GLN A 567 2.39 -2.61 0.20
C GLN A 567 3.40 -3.60 -0.41
N ASN A 568 3.89 -4.57 0.38
CA ASN A 568 4.81 -5.59 -0.10
C ASN A 568 4.22 -6.44 -1.24
N THR A 569 2.95 -6.84 -1.13
CA THR A 569 2.28 -7.61 -2.19
C THR A 569 2.09 -6.76 -3.42
N TYR A 570 1.65 -5.51 -3.23
CA TYR A 570 1.42 -4.59 -4.33
C TYR A 570 2.68 -4.35 -5.16
N ILE A 571 3.80 -3.91 -4.53
CA ILE A 571 5.03 -3.61 -5.25
C ILE A 571 5.70 -4.87 -5.83
N THR A 572 5.47 -6.04 -5.21
CA THR A 572 5.91 -7.32 -5.77
C THR A 572 5.18 -7.65 -7.08
N ASP A 573 3.89 -7.35 -7.18
CA ASP A 573 3.07 -7.66 -8.35
C ASP A 573 3.10 -6.57 -9.43
N VAL A 574 3.30 -5.31 -9.02
CA VAL A 574 3.27 -4.12 -9.91
C VAL A 574 4.50 -3.24 -9.65
N PRO A 575 5.71 -3.76 -9.93
CA PRO A 575 6.96 -3.07 -9.56
C PRO A 575 7.16 -1.71 -10.26
N GLU A 576 6.46 -1.47 -11.37
CA GLU A 576 6.54 -0.19 -12.09
C GLU A 576 5.67 0.91 -11.49
N ASP A 577 4.80 0.58 -10.51
CA ASP A 577 3.89 1.55 -9.89
C ASP A 577 4.35 1.96 -8.48
N GLN A 578 5.51 2.60 -8.42
CA GLN A 578 6.05 3.25 -7.25
C GLN A 578 5.05 4.26 -6.64
N PHE A 579 4.33 4.98 -7.48
CA PHE A 579 3.41 6.04 -7.09
C PHE A 579 2.31 5.58 -6.13
N THR A 580 1.61 4.49 -6.48
CA THR A 580 0.51 3.98 -5.65
C THR A 580 1.02 3.51 -4.27
N VAL A 581 2.19 2.87 -4.21
CA VAL A 581 2.75 2.41 -2.93
C VAL A 581 3.11 3.58 -2.01
N GLU A 582 3.61 4.67 -2.59
CA GLU A 582 4.03 5.85 -1.84
C GLU A 582 2.87 6.75 -1.41
N GLU A 583 1.85 6.92 -2.27
CA GLU A 583 0.76 7.85 -1.99
C GLU A 583 -0.27 7.32 -0.97
N PHE A 584 -0.42 5.98 -0.86
CA PHE A 584 -1.34 5.38 0.11
C PHE A 584 -0.70 5.28 1.48
N ILE A 585 -1.15 6.11 2.41
CA ILE A 585 -0.63 6.19 3.78
C ILE A 585 -1.66 5.70 4.80
N LEU A 586 -1.14 5.14 5.90
CA LEU A 586 -1.92 4.79 7.08
C LEU A 586 -2.02 5.98 8.02
N LEU A 587 -3.21 6.60 8.12
CA LEU A 587 -3.53 7.49 9.21
C LEU A 587 -4.14 6.65 10.33
N GLY A 588 -3.38 6.45 11.40
CA GLY A 588 -3.73 5.57 12.52
C GLY A 588 -2.50 5.05 13.25
N ASP A 589 -2.73 4.32 14.33
CA ASP A 589 -1.69 3.63 15.09
C ASP A 589 -1.31 2.30 14.40
N PRO A 590 -0.05 2.10 13.96
CA PRO A 590 0.34 0.87 13.29
C PRO A 590 0.35 -0.34 14.22
N SER A 591 0.51 -0.14 15.53
CA SER A 591 0.44 -1.20 16.53
C SER A 591 -0.99 -1.51 17.00
N LEU A 592 -2.01 -0.82 16.46
CA LEU A 592 -3.42 -1.02 16.82
C LEU A 592 -3.82 -2.48 16.66
N LYS A 593 -4.29 -3.11 17.74
CA LYS A 593 -4.84 -4.46 17.72
C LYS A 593 -6.18 -4.48 16.98
N ILE A 594 -6.22 -5.09 15.79
CA ILE A 594 -7.44 -5.20 15.01
C ILE A 594 -8.49 -5.99 15.80
N GLY A 595 -9.66 -5.40 16.01
CA GLY A 595 -10.75 -6.02 16.79
C GLY A 595 -10.54 -6.03 18.32
N GLY A 596 -9.54 -5.31 18.82
CA GLY A 596 -9.26 -5.15 20.26
C GLY A 596 -8.62 -6.36 20.92
N TYR A 597 -8.26 -6.20 22.20
CA TYR A 597 -7.67 -7.26 23.02
C TYR A 597 -8.77 -8.11 23.70
N PRO A 598 -8.53 -9.44 23.90
CA PRO A 598 -9.46 -10.34 24.56
C PRO A 598 -9.60 -10.08 26.07
#